data_31088a1e97493f79b8d87652a241d777
#
_entry.id   31088a1e97493f79b8d87652a241d777
#
_cell.length_a   1.000
_cell.length_b   1.000
_cell.length_c   1.000
_cell.angle_alpha   90.00
_cell.angle_beta   90.00
_cell.angle_gamma   90.00
#
_symmetry.space_group_name_H-M   'P 1'
#
loop_
_entity.id
_entity.type
_entity.pdbx_description
1 polymer ?
#
loop_
_entity_poly.entity_id
_entity_poly.type
_entity_poly.pdbx_seq_one_letter_code
_entity_poly.pdbx_strand_id
1 'polypeptide(L)'
;MPTLVLADIHGNLPALEAILAHPAAQTCHDVVSLGDHVNFGPQSRAVHDRLVSLGATMLLGNHEERLLRPTDREFDGYNWRLMHFSALQMQGVPLHLPTNLQWGRVLFTHGTPGDPYHLVQPPEVPALLETLPDDVTLLLSGHNHTPWDVTHQGRRAVNPGSAGMRELPPGSTATGKPGLAPFLVLEGETVTHHTAVYNVDDVARAFLQTGACWIAPELSRAVLQVMRTAEPQGAMQLVRYVQSTAQRMGLTLGDAAAWEAADRSYPWPNPLTSPEYWKQMEISL
;
A
#
# COMPACT_ATOMS: atom_id res chain seq x y z
N MET A 1 1.21 26.38 6.16
CA MET A 1 2.44 25.86 5.51
C MET A 1 2.04 24.60 4.75
N PRO A 2 2.67 24.29 3.59
CA PRO A 2 2.35 23.10 2.84
C PRO A 2 2.69 21.82 3.62
N THR A 3 1.80 20.83 3.55
CA THR A 3 1.92 19.51 4.19
C THR A 3 1.99 18.43 3.12
N LEU A 4 2.98 17.54 3.20
CA LEU A 4 3.06 16.33 2.39
C LEU A 4 2.11 15.27 2.97
N VAL A 5 1.18 14.77 2.15
CA VAL A 5 0.25 13.72 2.55
C VAL A 5 0.52 12.46 1.74
N LEU A 6 0.80 11.37 2.45
CA LEU A 6 1.16 10.06 1.93
C LEU A 6 0.12 9.03 2.37
N ALA A 7 -0.13 8.00 1.56
CA ALA A 7 -0.94 6.86 1.94
C ALA A 7 -0.35 5.57 1.36
N ASP A 8 -0.54 4.48 2.06
CA ASP A 8 -0.34 3.13 1.54
C ASP A 8 1.06 2.94 0.93
N ILE A 9 2.11 3.26 1.70
CA ILE A 9 3.52 3.16 1.25
C ILE A 9 3.96 1.70 1.16
N HIS A 10 3.39 0.85 2.01
CA HIS A 10 3.57 -0.61 1.96
C HIS A 10 5.04 -1.05 1.86
N GLY A 11 5.90 -0.60 2.78
CA GLY A 11 7.29 -1.04 2.83
C GLY A 11 8.12 -0.76 1.57
N ASN A 12 7.66 0.16 0.70
CA ASN A 12 8.33 0.55 -0.55
C ASN A 12 9.17 1.81 -0.32
N LEU A 13 10.38 1.61 0.24
CA LEU A 13 11.31 2.72 0.50
C LEU A 13 11.73 3.45 -0.79
N PRO A 14 12.01 2.79 -1.93
CA PRO A 14 12.32 3.49 -3.18
C PRO A 14 11.22 4.47 -3.62
N ALA A 15 9.94 4.11 -3.45
CA ALA A 15 8.83 5.00 -3.74
C ALA A 15 8.79 6.20 -2.79
N LEU A 16 8.97 5.98 -1.49
CA LEU A 16 9.03 7.06 -0.50
C LEU A 16 10.18 8.04 -0.80
N GLU A 17 11.40 7.54 -1.06
CA GLU A 17 12.54 8.41 -1.37
C GLU A 17 12.34 9.18 -2.69
N ALA A 18 11.69 8.59 -3.70
CA ALA A 18 11.34 9.30 -4.91
C ALA A 18 10.33 10.43 -4.67
N ILE A 19 9.35 10.22 -3.78
CA ILE A 19 8.43 11.29 -3.36
C ILE A 19 9.20 12.39 -2.64
N LEU A 20 10.05 12.06 -1.68
CA LEU A 20 10.84 13.02 -0.91
C LEU A 20 11.81 13.82 -1.79
N ALA A 21 12.29 13.26 -2.89
CA ALA A 21 13.12 13.94 -3.88
C ALA A 21 12.31 14.83 -4.84
N HIS A 22 10.97 14.70 -4.88
CA HIS A 22 10.13 15.46 -5.79
C HIS A 22 10.06 16.95 -5.38
N PRO A 23 10.21 17.92 -6.31
CA PRO A 23 10.25 19.35 -5.97
C PRO A 23 9.05 19.83 -5.14
N ALA A 24 7.84 19.34 -5.43
CA ALA A 24 6.66 19.72 -4.64
C ALA A 24 6.72 19.21 -3.19
N ALA A 25 7.25 18.00 -2.95
CA ALA A 25 7.42 17.48 -1.60
C ALA A 25 8.46 18.25 -0.80
N GLN A 26 9.52 18.74 -1.46
CA GLN A 26 10.58 19.54 -0.81
C GLN A 26 10.11 20.90 -0.32
N THR A 27 8.94 21.39 -0.76
CA THR A 27 8.33 22.62 -0.25
C THR A 27 7.51 22.42 1.02
N CYS A 28 7.25 21.15 1.39
CA CYS A 28 6.43 20.82 2.55
C CYS A 28 7.24 20.87 3.85
N HIS A 29 6.62 21.35 4.91
CA HIS A 29 7.20 21.45 6.25
C HIS A 29 6.72 20.31 7.16
N ASP A 30 5.49 19.86 6.96
CA ASP A 30 4.87 18.79 7.71
C ASP A 30 4.65 17.57 6.82
N VAL A 31 4.64 16.38 7.42
CA VAL A 31 4.35 15.12 6.75
C VAL A 31 3.26 14.38 7.51
N VAL A 32 2.22 13.95 6.79
CA VAL A 32 1.16 13.09 7.30
C VAL A 32 1.13 11.80 6.48
N SER A 33 1.23 10.65 7.15
CA SER A 33 0.99 9.34 6.56
C SER A 33 -0.40 8.84 6.99
N LEU A 34 -1.27 8.60 6.03
CA LEU A 34 -2.65 8.15 6.27
C LEU A 34 -2.75 6.66 6.67
N GLY A 35 -1.64 6.00 6.98
CA GLY A 35 -1.58 4.59 7.35
C GLY A 35 -1.02 3.70 6.23
N ASP A 36 -0.92 2.41 6.54
CA ASP A 36 -0.40 1.36 5.68
C ASP A 36 1.01 1.67 5.13
N HIS A 37 1.90 2.11 6.03
CA HIS A 37 3.31 2.28 5.68
C HIS A 37 4.10 0.96 5.73
N VAL A 38 3.52 -0.11 6.29
CA VAL A 38 4.13 -1.44 6.45
C VAL A 38 3.52 -2.48 5.50
N ASN A 39 4.12 -3.67 5.47
CA ASN A 39 3.68 -4.87 4.74
C ASN A 39 3.77 -4.74 3.20
N PHE A 40 3.49 -5.84 2.49
CA PHE A 40 3.65 -6.06 1.05
C PHE A 40 5.08 -5.85 0.54
N GLY A 41 5.64 -4.66 0.63
CA GLY A 41 7.02 -4.38 0.24
C GLY A 41 8.04 -4.88 1.27
N PRO A 42 9.32 -4.95 0.86
CA PRO A 42 10.36 -5.63 1.62
C PRO A 42 10.96 -4.81 2.77
N GLN A 43 10.61 -3.53 2.93
CA GLN A 43 11.35 -2.60 3.79
C GLN A 43 10.46 -1.85 4.79
N SER A 44 9.53 -2.57 5.47
CA SER A 44 8.60 -1.97 6.44
C SER A 44 9.30 -1.17 7.52
N ARG A 45 10.37 -1.71 8.12
CA ARG A 45 11.13 -1.02 9.15
C ARG A 45 11.83 0.24 8.61
N ALA A 46 12.45 0.16 7.47
CA ALA A 46 13.17 1.30 6.88
C ALA A 46 12.20 2.44 6.52
N VAL A 47 11.00 2.12 5.99
CA VAL A 47 9.94 3.12 5.73
C VAL A 47 9.48 3.75 7.03
N HIS A 48 9.21 2.96 8.08
CA HIS A 48 8.82 3.48 9.39
C HIS A 48 9.88 4.42 9.97
N ASP A 49 11.13 3.97 10.04
CA ASP A 49 12.25 4.77 10.57
C ASP A 49 12.45 6.07 9.76
N ARG A 50 12.23 6.01 8.45
CA ARG A 50 12.29 7.19 7.59
C ARG A 50 11.18 8.19 7.92
N LEU A 51 9.94 7.74 8.10
CA LEU A 51 8.82 8.59 8.51
C LEU A 51 9.06 9.21 9.88
N VAL A 52 9.58 8.43 10.85
CA VAL A 52 9.98 8.95 12.17
C VAL A 52 11.07 10.03 12.03
N SER A 53 12.07 9.81 11.18
CA SER A 53 13.16 10.80 10.96
C SER A 53 12.67 12.12 10.36
N LEU A 54 11.54 12.08 9.64
CA LEU A 54 10.87 13.27 9.08
C LEU A 54 9.97 13.98 10.10
N GLY A 55 9.78 13.43 11.30
CA GLY A 55 8.79 13.91 12.25
C GLY A 55 7.34 13.73 11.75
N ALA A 56 7.11 12.74 10.88
CA ALA A 56 5.79 12.53 10.29
C ALA A 56 4.74 12.16 11.32
N THR A 57 3.55 12.73 11.19
CA THR A 57 2.36 12.24 11.88
C THR A 57 1.82 11.04 11.13
N MET A 58 1.84 9.87 11.76
CA MET A 58 1.38 8.61 11.17
C MET A 58 0.03 8.20 11.75
N LEU A 59 -0.91 7.80 10.89
CA LEU A 59 -2.17 7.20 11.29
C LEU A 59 -2.09 5.67 11.25
N LEU A 60 -3.01 5.04 12.00
CA LEU A 60 -3.18 3.60 12.00
C LEU A 60 -3.91 3.16 10.73
N GLY A 61 -3.23 2.39 9.88
CA GLY A 61 -3.85 1.65 8.80
C GLY A 61 -4.24 0.23 9.25
N ASN A 62 -4.99 -0.47 8.41
CA ASN A 62 -5.38 -1.86 8.72
C ASN A 62 -4.18 -2.81 8.71
N HIS A 63 -3.09 -2.47 8.01
CA HIS A 63 -1.87 -3.28 8.03
C HIS A 63 -1.05 -3.08 9.31
N GLU A 64 -0.94 -1.89 9.85
CA GLU A 64 -0.35 -1.67 11.19
C GLU A 64 -1.17 -2.37 12.26
N GLU A 65 -2.51 -2.25 12.24
CA GLU A 65 -3.36 -2.92 13.23
C GLU A 65 -3.19 -4.44 13.20
N ARG A 66 -3.09 -5.02 12.01
CA ARG A 66 -2.82 -6.46 11.83
C ARG A 66 -1.48 -6.88 12.41
N LEU A 67 -0.44 -6.07 12.29
CA LEU A 67 0.87 -6.37 12.89
C LEU A 67 0.80 -6.41 14.42
N LEU A 68 -0.11 -5.68 15.05
CA LEU A 68 -0.35 -5.72 16.50
C LEU A 68 -1.02 -7.03 16.98
N ARG A 69 -1.64 -7.79 16.05
CA ARG A 69 -2.37 -9.04 16.34
C ARG A 69 -1.85 -10.21 15.49
N PRO A 70 -0.55 -10.56 15.52
CA PRO A 70 0.05 -11.50 14.59
C PRO A 70 -0.44 -12.96 14.72
N THR A 71 -1.25 -13.27 15.73
CA THR A 71 -1.73 -14.63 16.05
C THR A 71 -3.19 -14.89 15.68
N ASP A 72 -3.92 -13.89 15.16
CA ASP A 72 -5.30 -14.08 14.73
C ASP A 72 -5.34 -14.96 13.47
N ARG A 73 -5.94 -16.14 13.61
CA ARG A 73 -6.07 -17.14 12.52
C ARG A 73 -6.92 -16.68 11.35
N GLU A 74 -7.63 -15.56 11.45
CA GLU A 74 -8.29 -14.90 10.33
C GLU A 74 -7.31 -14.45 9.24
N PHE A 75 -6.01 -14.45 9.56
CA PHE A 75 -4.92 -14.18 8.64
C PHE A 75 -4.41 -15.39 7.85
N ASP A 76 -4.99 -16.56 7.95
CA ASP A 76 -4.70 -17.73 7.10
C ASP A 76 -4.94 -17.46 5.60
N GLY A 77 -5.26 -16.23 5.29
CA GLY A 77 -5.41 -15.72 3.94
C GLY A 77 -4.11 -15.21 3.38
N TYR A 78 -4.24 -14.71 2.36
CA TYR A 78 -3.62 -14.13 1.22
C TYR A 78 -2.22 -13.48 1.40
N ASN A 79 -1.80 -12.89 2.48
CA ASN A 79 -0.45 -12.33 2.54
C ASN A 79 0.28 -12.60 3.89
N TRP A 80 -0.17 -13.61 4.62
CA TRP A 80 0.35 -13.88 5.95
C TRP A 80 1.89 -14.01 6.00
N ARG A 81 2.53 -14.59 4.98
CA ARG A 81 3.99 -14.74 4.95
C ARG A 81 4.72 -13.41 4.87
N LEU A 82 4.26 -12.49 4.03
CA LEU A 82 4.79 -11.11 3.97
C LEU A 82 4.40 -10.31 5.22
N MET A 83 3.22 -10.57 5.77
CA MET A 83 2.79 -9.97 7.04
C MET A 83 3.69 -10.41 8.19
N HIS A 84 3.99 -11.71 8.32
CA HIS A 84 4.94 -12.21 9.32
C HIS A 84 6.33 -11.64 9.13
N PHE A 85 6.80 -11.55 7.88
CA PHE A 85 8.08 -10.91 7.58
C PHE A 85 8.10 -9.44 8.05
N SER A 86 7.04 -8.69 7.77
CA SER A 86 6.90 -7.31 8.24
C SER A 86 6.83 -7.22 9.76
N ALA A 87 6.11 -8.15 10.42
CA ALA A 87 6.05 -8.21 11.88
C ALA A 87 7.44 -8.45 12.51
N LEU A 88 8.25 -9.30 11.91
CA LEU A 88 9.66 -9.49 12.34
C LEU A 88 10.48 -8.21 12.18
N GLN A 89 10.35 -7.51 11.07
CA GLN A 89 11.02 -6.21 10.86
C GLN A 89 10.57 -5.16 11.88
N MET A 90 9.30 -5.16 12.25
CA MET A 90 8.71 -4.19 13.17
C MET A 90 8.80 -4.60 14.64
N GLN A 91 9.48 -5.71 14.97
CA GLN A 91 9.63 -6.16 16.36
C GLN A 91 10.24 -5.07 17.24
N GLY A 92 9.57 -4.77 18.36
CA GLY A 92 9.98 -3.74 19.33
C GLY A 92 9.65 -2.30 18.90
N VAL A 93 8.99 -2.09 17.76
CA VAL A 93 8.50 -0.77 17.34
C VAL A 93 7.10 -0.55 17.92
N PRO A 94 6.86 0.53 18.68
CA PRO A 94 5.52 0.86 19.13
C PRO A 94 4.67 1.37 17.97
N LEU A 95 3.57 0.66 17.65
CA LEU A 95 2.61 1.04 16.60
C LEU A 95 1.30 1.59 17.19
N HIS A 96 1.37 2.26 18.36
CA HIS A 96 0.21 2.92 18.96
C HIS A 96 -0.08 4.24 18.22
N LEU A 97 -0.70 4.12 17.06
CA LEU A 97 -1.00 5.21 16.15
C LEU A 97 -2.49 5.61 16.28
N PRO A 98 -2.82 6.90 16.12
CA PRO A 98 -4.22 7.34 16.09
C PRO A 98 -4.91 6.86 14.81
N THR A 99 -6.22 6.57 14.90
CA THR A 99 -7.06 6.20 13.75
C THR A 99 -7.46 7.42 12.91
N ASN A 100 -7.54 8.59 13.55
CA ASN A 100 -7.94 9.85 12.92
C ASN A 100 -7.05 11.00 13.43
N LEU A 101 -6.96 12.04 12.62
CA LEU A 101 -6.35 13.31 12.98
C LEU A 101 -7.19 14.43 12.38
N GLN A 102 -7.48 15.48 13.14
CA GLN A 102 -8.15 16.67 12.61
C GLN A 102 -7.28 17.92 12.81
N TRP A 103 -7.05 18.64 11.72
CA TRP A 103 -6.41 19.95 11.72
C TRP A 103 -7.38 21.02 11.17
N GLY A 104 -7.95 21.81 12.05
CA GLY A 104 -8.98 22.77 11.66
C GLY A 104 -10.17 22.07 11.00
N ARG A 105 -10.38 22.34 9.72
CA ARG A 105 -11.49 21.77 8.93
C ARG A 105 -11.11 20.52 8.11
N VAL A 106 -9.86 20.06 8.23
CA VAL A 106 -9.35 18.90 7.51
C VAL A 106 -9.30 17.69 8.44
N LEU A 107 -9.95 16.62 8.06
CA LEU A 107 -9.94 15.32 8.74
C LEU A 107 -9.10 14.34 7.92
N PHE A 108 -8.17 13.67 8.59
CA PHE A 108 -7.31 12.63 8.03
C PHE A 108 -7.69 11.29 8.63
N THR A 109 -7.80 10.26 7.79
CA THR A 109 -8.11 8.89 8.21
C THR A 109 -7.48 7.90 7.24
N HIS A 110 -7.38 6.62 7.63
CA HIS A 110 -6.97 5.58 6.68
C HIS A 110 -8.17 5.11 5.84
N GLY A 111 -9.14 4.46 6.44
CA GLY A 111 -10.41 4.08 5.80
C GLY A 111 -11.49 5.15 6.01
N THR A 112 -12.51 4.84 6.81
CA THR A 112 -13.48 5.82 7.33
C THR A 112 -13.07 6.29 8.73
N PRO A 113 -13.61 7.41 9.22
CA PRO A 113 -13.34 7.86 10.59
C PRO A 113 -13.64 6.78 11.63
N GLY A 114 -12.60 6.32 12.32
CA GLY A 114 -12.70 5.27 13.36
C GLY A 114 -12.65 3.83 12.84
N ASP A 115 -12.71 3.58 11.54
CA ASP A 115 -12.59 2.24 10.96
C ASP A 115 -11.54 2.21 9.83
N PRO A 116 -10.32 1.70 10.10
CA PRO A 116 -9.26 1.61 9.10
C PRO A 116 -9.48 0.50 8.06
N TYR A 117 -10.48 -0.37 8.25
CA TYR A 117 -10.77 -1.50 7.34
C TYR A 117 -11.78 -1.17 6.24
N HIS A 118 -12.59 -0.11 6.42
CA HIS A 118 -13.59 0.22 5.43
C HIS A 118 -12.97 0.82 4.18
N LEU A 119 -13.04 0.08 3.07
CA LEU A 119 -12.57 0.50 1.76
C LEU A 119 -13.58 1.46 1.11
N VAL A 120 -13.38 2.76 1.27
CA VAL A 120 -14.26 3.78 0.70
C VAL A 120 -14.22 3.76 -0.83
N GLN A 121 -15.39 3.58 -1.46
CA GLN A 121 -15.56 3.69 -2.90
C GLN A 121 -16.14 5.05 -3.28
N PRO A 122 -15.78 5.64 -4.44
CA PRO A 122 -16.29 6.96 -4.86
C PRO A 122 -17.80 7.13 -4.78
N PRO A 123 -18.66 6.13 -5.11
CA PRO A 123 -20.11 6.25 -4.96
C PRO A 123 -20.61 6.38 -3.51
N GLU A 124 -19.82 5.95 -2.51
CA GLU A 124 -20.17 6.01 -1.08
C GLU A 124 -19.83 7.37 -0.47
N VAL A 125 -18.90 8.12 -1.11
CA VAL A 125 -18.37 9.39 -0.57
C VAL A 125 -19.43 10.42 -0.24
N PRO A 126 -20.49 10.65 -1.05
CA PRO A 126 -21.56 11.58 -0.68
C PRO A 126 -22.18 11.27 0.67
N ALA A 127 -22.58 10.02 0.90
CA ALA A 127 -23.17 9.59 2.17
C ALA A 127 -22.16 9.69 3.33
N LEU A 128 -20.90 9.34 3.12
CA LEU A 128 -19.84 9.50 4.11
C LEU A 128 -19.67 10.96 4.52
N LEU A 129 -19.60 11.89 3.57
CA LEU A 129 -19.44 13.31 3.84
C LEU A 129 -20.60 13.89 4.66
N GLU A 130 -21.82 13.37 4.52
CA GLU A 130 -23.00 13.78 5.30
C GLU A 130 -22.90 13.35 6.77
N THR A 131 -22.11 12.32 7.10
CA THR A 131 -21.93 11.85 8.47
C THR A 131 -20.84 12.58 9.24
N LEU A 132 -20.00 13.37 8.56
CA LEU A 132 -18.89 14.09 9.19
C LEU A 132 -19.39 15.27 10.04
N PRO A 133 -18.62 15.65 11.09
CA PRO A 133 -18.91 16.87 11.87
C PRO A 133 -19.06 18.12 10.98
N ASP A 134 -19.88 19.08 11.42
CA ASP A 134 -20.19 20.28 10.63
C ASP A 134 -18.97 21.16 10.35
N ASP A 135 -17.97 21.12 11.19
CA ASP A 135 -16.72 21.86 11.05
C ASP A 135 -15.71 21.19 10.09
N VAL A 136 -15.97 19.97 9.63
CA VAL A 136 -15.12 19.26 8.65
C VAL A 136 -15.61 19.54 7.24
N THR A 137 -14.76 20.11 6.40
CA THR A 137 -15.03 20.39 4.98
C THR A 137 -14.17 19.58 4.03
N LEU A 138 -13.04 19.04 4.50
CA LEU A 138 -12.13 18.23 3.72
C LEU A 138 -11.81 16.94 4.47
N LEU A 139 -12.05 15.79 3.82
CA LEU A 139 -11.60 14.48 4.27
C LEU A 139 -10.44 13.99 3.39
N LEU A 140 -9.33 13.60 4.00
CA LEU A 140 -8.23 12.90 3.33
C LEU A 140 -8.20 11.44 3.82
N SER A 141 -8.39 10.50 2.90
CA SER A 141 -8.51 9.06 3.19
C SER A 141 -7.48 8.27 2.38
N GLY A 142 -6.94 7.19 2.94
CA GLY A 142 -6.08 6.20 2.28
C GLY A 142 -6.82 4.93 1.89
N HIS A 143 -6.19 3.77 2.10
CA HIS A 143 -6.71 2.40 1.98
C HIS A 143 -7.13 1.95 0.56
N ASN A 144 -7.74 2.84 -0.20
CA ASN A 144 -8.07 2.57 -1.60
C ASN A 144 -6.86 2.95 -2.48
N HIS A 145 -6.17 1.98 -3.01
CA HIS A 145 -4.94 2.18 -3.80
C HIS A 145 -5.17 2.94 -5.12
N THR A 146 -6.43 3.11 -5.51
CA THR A 146 -6.86 3.92 -6.66
C THR A 146 -7.18 5.34 -6.22
N PRO A 147 -6.54 6.38 -6.80
CA PRO A 147 -6.82 7.76 -6.42
C PRO A 147 -8.24 8.19 -6.84
N TRP A 148 -8.88 8.98 -5.99
CA TRP A 148 -10.16 9.61 -6.29
C TRP A 148 -10.32 10.94 -5.57
N ASP A 149 -11.24 11.78 -6.08
CA ASP A 149 -11.52 13.13 -5.59
C ASP A 149 -13.01 13.43 -5.83
N VAL A 150 -13.78 13.60 -4.78
CA VAL A 150 -15.23 13.76 -4.83
C VAL A 150 -15.66 14.95 -3.98
N THR A 151 -16.48 15.82 -4.57
CA THR A 151 -17.11 16.95 -3.88
C THR A 151 -18.63 16.72 -3.77
N HIS A 152 -19.18 16.95 -2.58
CA HIS A 152 -20.60 16.84 -2.32
C HIS A 152 -21.04 17.92 -1.32
N GLN A 153 -22.06 18.72 -1.69
CA GLN A 153 -22.68 19.78 -0.85
C GLN A 153 -21.66 20.72 -0.17
N GLY A 154 -20.61 21.14 -0.90
CA GLY A 154 -19.57 22.04 -0.40
C GLY A 154 -18.50 21.38 0.48
N ARG A 155 -18.57 20.08 0.72
CA ARG A 155 -17.54 19.25 1.36
C ARG A 155 -16.80 18.47 0.29
N ARG A 156 -15.55 18.13 0.55
CA ARG A 156 -14.67 17.39 -0.38
C ARG A 156 -14.01 16.20 0.34
N ALA A 157 -13.89 15.08 -0.36
CA ALA A 157 -13.07 13.98 0.09
C ALA A 157 -12.09 13.57 -1.01
N VAL A 158 -10.84 13.27 -0.62
CA VAL A 158 -9.74 12.97 -1.54
C VAL A 158 -8.95 11.77 -1.04
N ASN A 159 -8.61 10.88 -1.97
CA ASN A 159 -7.66 9.79 -1.75
C ASN A 159 -6.49 9.95 -2.73
N PRO A 160 -5.23 9.96 -2.25
CA PRO A 160 -4.07 10.05 -3.12
C PRO A 160 -3.84 8.82 -3.98
N GLY A 161 -4.42 7.69 -3.63
CA GLY A 161 -4.00 6.37 -4.05
C GLY A 161 -2.79 5.88 -3.26
N SER A 162 -2.30 4.69 -3.55
CA SER A 162 -1.16 4.09 -2.86
C SER A 162 0.17 4.62 -3.39
N ALA A 163 1.00 5.15 -2.50
CA ALA A 163 2.37 5.56 -2.81
C ALA A 163 3.27 4.37 -3.19
N GLY A 164 3.05 3.20 -2.56
CA GLY A 164 3.88 2.02 -2.74
C GLY A 164 3.33 0.99 -3.73
N MET A 165 2.01 0.91 -3.86
CA MET A 165 1.31 -0.10 -4.67
C MET A 165 0.13 0.53 -5.42
N ARG A 166 0.38 1.56 -6.22
CA ARG A 166 -0.67 2.23 -6.98
C ARG A 166 -1.44 1.25 -7.86
N GLU A 167 -2.77 1.33 -7.81
CA GLU A 167 -3.68 0.62 -8.70
C GLU A 167 -4.43 1.61 -9.61
N LEU A 168 -4.81 1.14 -10.80
CA LEU A 168 -5.69 1.87 -11.72
C LEU A 168 -7.15 1.54 -11.42
N PRO A 169 -8.11 2.43 -11.78
CA PRO A 169 -9.53 2.12 -11.68
C PRO A 169 -9.87 0.84 -12.46
N PRO A 170 -10.83 0.02 -11.97
CA PRO A 170 -11.31 -1.16 -12.69
C PRO A 170 -11.77 -0.80 -14.11
N GLY A 171 -11.36 -1.61 -15.09
CA GLY A 171 -11.66 -1.39 -16.51
C GLY A 171 -10.72 -0.41 -17.22
N SER A 172 -9.76 0.18 -16.51
CA SER A 172 -8.68 0.92 -17.16
C SER A 172 -7.75 -0.04 -17.90
N THR A 173 -7.39 0.29 -19.14
CA THR A 173 -6.32 -0.41 -19.82
C THR A 173 -4.99 0.00 -19.20
N ALA A 174 -4.19 -0.97 -18.79
CA ALA A 174 -2.90 -0.76 -18.12
C ALA A 174 -1.87 -0.16 -19.07
N THR A 175 -2.05 1.11 -19.39
CA THR A 175 -1.00 1.97 -19.97
C THR A 175 -0.25 2.71 -18.86
N GLY A 176 -0.48 2.33 -17.61
CA GLY A 176 0.16 2.92 -16.44
C GLY A 176 1.67 2.78 -16.55
N LYS A 177 2.37 3.88 -16.42
CA LYS A 177 3.83 3.84 -16.30
C LYS A 177 4.18 3.08 -15.02
N PRO A 178 5.04 2.07 -15.07
CA PRO A 178 5.48 1.35 -13.88
C PRO A 178 6.24 2.30 -12.93
N GLY A 179 6.19 2.00 -11.64
CA GLY A 179 6.93 2.76 -10.62
C GLY A 179 6.40 4.18 -10.40
N LEU A 180 5.10 4.36 -10.33
CA LEU A 180 4.45 5.62 -10.00
C LEU A 180 4.03 5.66 -8.54
N ALA A 181 4.45 6.71 -7.83
CA ALA A 181 4.15 6.96 -6.42
C ALA A 181 3.32 8.26 -6.29
N PRO A 182 1.98 8.17 -6.21
CA PRO A 182 1.13 9.33 -6.02
C PRO A 182 1.23 9.85 -4.58
N PHE A 183 1.05 11.17 -4.44
CA PHE A 183 0.99 11.87 -3.16
C PHE A 183 0.23 13.18 -3.30
N LEU A 184 -0.12 13.80 -2.16
CA LEU A 184 -0.77 15.11 -2.15
C LEU A 184 0.14 16.14 -1.48
N VAL A 185 -0.02 17.39 -1.92
CA VAL A 185 0.39 18.58 -1.18
C VAL A 185 -0.87 19.30 -0.72
N LEU A 186 -1.00 19.49 0.58
CA LEU A 186 -2.09 20.21 1.22
C LEU A 186 -1.61 21.57 1.68
N GLU A 187 -2.30 22.65 1.26
CA GLU A 187 -2.07 24.02 1.74
C GLU A 187 -3.41 24.64 2.15
N GLY A 188 -3.62 24.77 3.46
CA GLY A 188 -4.94 25.07 4.01
C GLY A 188 -5.94 23.96 3.70
N GLU A 189 -6.95 24.23 2.88
CA GLU A 189 -7.90 23.25 2.35
C GLU A 189 -7.65 22.96 0.84
N THR A 190 -6.60 23.54 0.26
CA THR A 190 -6.24 23.31 -1.14
C THR A 190 -5.40 22.04 -1.25
N VAL A 191 -5.86 21.09 -2.05
CA VAL A 191 -5.19 19.81 -2.32
C VAL A 191 -4.70 19.79 -3.75
N THR A 192 -3.42 19.49 -3.92
CA THR A 192 -2.78 19.29 -5.23
C THR A 192 -2.24 17.86 -5.34
N HIS A 193 -2.63 17.16 -6.40
CA HIS A 193 -2.14 15.81 -6.70
C HIS A 193 -0.80 15.86 -7.41
N HIS A 194 0.13 15.03 -6.96
CA HIS A 194 1.44 14.84 -7.57
C HIS A 194 1.74 13.35 -7.74
N THR A 195 2.74 13.04 -8.56
CA THR A 195 3.21 11.67 -8.75
C THR A 195 4.71 11.69 -8.96
N ALA A 196 5.44 11.00 -8.10
CA ALA A 196 6.86 10.73 -8.29
C ALA A 196 7.05 9.45 -9.12
N VAL A 197 8.23 9.31 -9.74
CA VAL A 197 8.62 8.11 -10.51
C VAL A 197 9.77 7.43 -9.80
N TYR A 198 9.66 6.13 -9.57
CA TYR A 198 10.72 5.32 -8.97
C TYR A 198 11.04 4.11 -9.84
N ASN A 199 12.21 3.52 -9.63
CA ASN A 199 12.61 2.31 -10.33
C ASN A 199 12.12 1.06 -9.55
N VAL A 200 11.22 0.27 -10.13
CA VAL A 200 10.70 -0.96 -9.51
C VAL A 200 11.79 -2.02 -9.33
N ASP A 201 12.86 -1.97 -10.12
CA ASP A 201 13.99 -2.92 -9.95
C ASP A 201 14.76 -2.65 -8.64
N ASP A 202 14.71 -1.42 -8.09
CA ASP A 202 15.25 -1.15 -6.76
C ASP A 202 14.44 -1.87 -5.67
N VAL A 203 13.13 -1.97 -5.84
CA VAL A 203 12.27 -2.76 -4.94
C VAL A 203 12.55 -4.26 -5.10
N ALA A 204 12.75 -4.74 -6.33
CA ALA A 204 13.12 -6.14 -6.57
C ALA A 204 14.45 -6.48 -5.89
N ARG A 205 15.46 -5.61 -5.99
CA ARG A 205 16.72 -5.75 -5.26
C ARG A 205 16.52 -5.76 -3.74
N ALA A 206 15.66 -4.90 -3.22
CA ALA A 206 15.35 -4.88 -1.80
C ALA A 206 14.66 -6.18 -1.32
N PHE A 207 13.80 -6.80 -2.13
CA PHE A 207 13.25 -8.13 -1.84
C PHE A 207 14.34 -9.19 -1.69
N LEU A 208 15.36 -9.18 -2.55
CA LEU A 208 16.52 -10.07 -2.45
C LEU A 208 17.36 -9.77 -1.21
N GLN A 209 17.73 -8.50 -1.01
CA GLN A 209 18.61 -8.08 0.09
C GLN A 209 18.01 -8.35 1.47
N THR A 210 16.71 -8.20 1.63
CA THR A 210 16.01 -8.47 2.89
C THR A 210 15.64 -9.93 3.08
N GLY A 211 15.68 -10.73 2.03
CA GLY A 211 15.28 -12.13 2.04
C GLY A 211 13.76 -12.36 1.96
N ALA A 212 12.95 -11.31 1.82
CA ALA A 212 11.50 -11.43 1.72
C ALA A 212 11.04 -12.30 0.54
N CYS A 213 11.77 -12.26 -0.58
CA CYS A 213 11.52 -13.09 -1.75
C CYS A 213 11.69 -14.60 -1.50
N TRP A 214 12.47 -15.00 -0.49
CA TRP A 214 12.64 -16.41 -0.13
C TRP A 214 11.55 -16.91 0.83
N ILE A 215 10.92 -15.99 1.56
CA ILE A 215 9.81 -16.29 2.47
C ILE A 215 8.49 -16.42 1.71
N ALA A 216 8.26 -15.55 0.73
CA ALA A 216 7.02 -15.51 -0.05
C ALA A 216 7.32 -15.17 -1.53
N PRO A 217 7.97 -16.07 -2.29
CA PRO A 217 8.46 -15.78 -3.64
C PRO A 217 7.35 -15.41 -4.61
N GLU A 218 6.20 -16.08 -4.53
CA GLU A 218 5.05 -15.86 -5.39
C GLU A 218 4.40 -14.52 -5.09
N LEU A 219 4.16 -14.22 -3.82
CA LEU A 219 3.57 -12.94 -3.39
C LEU A 219 4.48 -11.76 -3.71
N SER A 220 5.79 -11.92 -3.50
CA SER A 220 6.77 -10.87 -3.83
C SER A 220 6.75 -10.54 -5.32
N ARG A 221 6.61 -11.56 -6.20
CA ARG A 221 6.45 -11.33 -7.65
C ARG A 221 5.12 -10.66 -7.98
N ALA A 222 4.02 -11.07 -7.33
CA ALA A 222 2.72 -10.45 -7.53
C ALA A 222 2.73 -8.95 -7.12
N VAL A 223 3.37 -8.63 -6.01
CA VAL A 223 3.58 -7.25 -5.56
C VAL A 223 4.38 -6.45 -6.60
N LEU A 224 5.50 -6.99 -7.10
CA LEU A 224 6.27 -6.34 -8.15
C LEU A 224 5.47 -6.17 -9.46
N GLN A 225 4.59 -7.12 -9.78
CA GLN A 225 3.69 -6.98 -10.92
C GLN A 225 2.76 -5.79 -10.75
N VAL A 226 2.09 -5.65 -9.60
CA VAL A 226 1.24 -4.48 -9.32
C VAL A 226 2.03 -3.19 -9.44
N MET A 227 3.23 -3.12 -8.87
CA MET A 227 4.09 -1.95 -8.96
C MET A 227 4.48 -1.60 -10.41
N ARG A 228 4.64 -2.59 -11.30
CA ARG A 228 4.99 -2.40 -12.71
C ARG A 228 3.80 -2.07 -13.59
N THR A 229 2.65 -2.68 -13.34
CA THR A 229 1.49 -2.60 -14.25
C THR A 229 0.39 -1.68 -13.74
N ALA A 230 0.38 -1.38 -12.43
CA ALA A 230 -0.72 -0.74 -11.72
C ALA A 230 -2.06 -1.49 -11.93
N GLU A 231 -2.01 -2.81 -12.15
CA GLU A 231 -3.17 -3.64 -12.42
C GLU A 231 -4.05 -3.77 -11.17
N PRO A 232 -5.35 -3.47 -11.28
CA PRO A 232 -6.25 -3.53 -10.14
C PRO A 232 -6.25 -4.95 -9.53
N GLN A 233 -6.07 -5.03 -8.20
CA GLN A 233 -6.10 -6.29 -7.46
C GLN A 233 -5.14 -7.39 -8.01
N GLY A 234 -4.02 -7.01 -8.65
CA GLY A 234 -3.10 -7.98 -9.25
C GLY A 234 -2.60 -9.03 -8.25
N ALA A 235 -2.26 -8.65 -7.03
CA ALA A 235 -1.91 -9.59 -5.97
C ALA A 235 -3.09 -10.48 -5.57
N MET A 236 -4.33 -9.97 -5.55
CA MET A 236 -5.53 -10.74 -5.26
C MET A 236 -5.89 -11.74 -6.37
N GLN A 237 -5.52 -11.46 -7.61
CA GLN A 237 -5.72 -12.43 -8.72
C GLN A 237 -4.89 -13.69 -8.47
N LEU A 238 -3.62 -13.54 -8.08
CA LEU A 238 -2.79 -14.69 -7.70
C LEU A 238 -3.42 -15.47 -6.55
N VAL A 239 -3.88 -14.81 -5.51
CA VAL A 239 -4.48 -15.48 -4.34
C VAL A 239 -5.72 -16.27 -4.71
N ARG A 240 -6.63 -15.69 -5.50
CA ARG A 240 -7.81 -16.42 -6.01
C ARG A 240 -7.40 -17.64 -6.85
N TYR A 241 -6.32 -17.53 -7.61
CA TYR A 241 -5.78 -18.64 -8.39
C TYR A 241 -5.22 -19.73 -7.48
N VAL A 242 -4.46 -19.37 -6.43
CA VAL A 242 -3.98 -20.31 -5.40
C VAL A 242 -5.16 -20.97 -4.69
N GLN A 243 -6.18 -20.21 -4.30
CA GLN A 243 -7.38 -20.74 -3.65
C GLN A 243 -8.08 -21.78 -4.52
N SER A 244 -8.28 -21.49 -5.80
CA SER A 244 -8.86 -22.43 -6.76
C SER A 244 -7.99 -23.68 -6.95
N THR A 245 -6.67 -23.51 -6.94
CA THR A 245 -5.72 -24.63 -7.05
C THR A 245 -5.73 -25.49 -5.79
N ALA A 246 -5.72 -24.88 -4.61
CA ALA A 246 -5.83 -25.56 -3.33
C ALA A 246 -7.11 -26.41 -3.25
N GLN A 247 -8.26 -25.83 -3.63
CA GLN A 247 -9.52 -26.55 -3.66
C GLN A 247 -9.47 -27.80 -4.57
N ARG A 248 -8.88 -27.69 -5.76
CA ARG A 248 -8.71 -28.84 -6.68
C ARG A 248 -7.80 -29.93 -6.10
N MET A 249 -6.86 -29.55 -5.24
CA MET A 249 -5.92 -30.48 -4.61
C MET A 249 -6.39 -31.00 -3.25
N GLY A 250 -7.55 -30.55 -2.73
CA GLY A 250 -8.01 -30.87 -1.37
C GLY A 250 -7.15 -30.23 -0.28
N LEU A 251 -6.51 -29.09 -0.58
CA LEU A 251 -5.62 -28.31 0.30
C LEU A 251 -6.28 -26.99 0.69
N THR A 252 -5.61 -26.23 1.55
CA THR A 252 -5.99 -24.88 1.98
C THR A 252 -4.98 -23.84 1.48
N LEU A 253 -5.31 -22.56 1.64
CA LEU A 253 -4.36 -21.46 1.36
C LEU A 253 -3.13 -21.46 2.28
N GLY A 254 -3.20 -22.12 3.44
CA GLY A 254 -2.06 -22.30 4.34
C GLY A 254 -1.02 -23.33 3.86
N ASP A 255 -1.39 -24.17 2.89
CA ASP A 255 -0.53 -25.26 2.42
C ASP A 255 0.48 -24.79 1.36
N ALA A 256 1.77 -24.93 1.65
CA ALA A 256 2.84 -24.53 0.72
C ALA A 256 2.71 -25.22 -0.65
N ALA A 257 2.28 -26.49 -0.68
CA ALA A 257 2.10 -27.24 -1.92
C ALA A 257 1.04 -26.62 -2.87
N ALA A 258 0.02 -25.94 -2.32
CA ALA A 258 -0.96 -25.21 -3.12
C ALA A 258 -0.33 -23.99 -3.82
N TRP A 259 0.52 -23.26 -3.11
CA TRP A 259 1.27 -22.11 -3.65
C TRP A 259 2.26 -22.54 -4.72
N GLU A 260 3.03 -23.59 -4.47
CA GLU A 260 3.98 -24.12 -5.45
C GLU A 260 3.29 -24.64 -6.73
N ALA A 261 2.15 -25.33 -6.59
CA ALA A 261 1.40 -25.80 -7.74
C ALA A 261 0.77 -24.66 -8.54
N ALA A 262 0.24 -23.66 -7.84
CA ALA A 262 -0.30 -22.47 -8.46
C ALA A 262 0.80 -21.68 -9.18
N ASP A 263 1.95 -21.47 -8.55
CA ASP A 263 3.08 -20.75 -9.11
C ASP A 263 3.55 -21.31 -10.45
N ARG A 264 3.65 -22.65 -10.55
CA ARG A 264 4.03 -23.34 -11.78
C ARG A 264 3.03 -23.15 -12.94
N SER A 265 1.78 -22.87 -12.65
CA SER A 265 0.70 -22.79 -13.65
C SER A 265 0.09 -21.41 -13.81
N TYR A 266 0.43 -20.45 -12.92
CA TYR A 266 -0.05 -19.08 -13.02
C TYR A 266 0.52 -18.39 -14.26
N PRO A 267 -0.29 -17.65 -15.03
CA PRO A 267 0.16 -16.98 -16.25
C PRO A 267 0.95 -15.71 -15.92
N TRP A 268 2.17 -15.86 -15.39
CA TRP A 268 3.03 -14.75 -15.06
C TRP A 268 3.37 -13.91 -16.29
N PRO A 269 3.30 -12.57 -16.19
CA PRO A 269 3.80 -11.70 -17.25
C PRO A 269 5.34 -11.71 -17.29
N ASN A 270 5.91 -11.53 -18.48
CA ASN A 270 7.36 -11.35 -18.62
C ASN A 270 7.78 -10.00 -17.96
N PRO A 271 8.87 -9.93 -17.16
CA PRO A 271 9.87 -10.97 -16.90
C PRO A 271 9.54 -11.93 -15.74
N LEU A 272 8.36 -11.85 -15.15
CA LEU A 272 7.98 -12.62 -13.94
C LEU A 272 7.52 -14.05 -14.23
N THR A 273 7.63 -14.51 -15.48
CA THR A 273 7.09 -15.79 -15.98
C THR A 273 7.75 -17.04 -15.42
N SER A 274 8.92 -16.90 -14.77
CA SER A 274 9.67 -18.05 -14.28
C SER A 274 9.69 -18.09 -12.75
N PRO A 275 9.46 -19.28 -12.14
CA PRO A 275 9.78 -19.49 -10.74
C PRO A 275 11.25 -19.21 -10.39
N GLU A 276 12.12 -19.17 -11.39
CA GLU A 276 13.54 -18.86 -11.24
C GLU A 276 13.85 -17.36 -11.34
N TYR A 277 12.83 -16.51 -11.47
CA TYR A 277 12.99 -15.05 -11.58
C TYR A 277 13.97 -14.49 -10.54
N TRP A 278 13.86 -14.89 -9.29
CA TRP A 278 14.72 -14.40 -8.22
C TRP A 278 16.16 -14.84 -8.39
N LYS A 279 16.44 -16.08 -8.84
CA LYS A 279 17.78 -16.55 -9.12
C LYS A 279 18.43 -15.78 -10.28
N GLN A 280 17.62 -15.48 -11.31
CA GLN A 280 18.09 -14.68 -12.45
C GLN A 280 18.41 -13.25 -12.03
N MET A 281 17.59 -12.65 -11.17
CA MET A 281 17.85 -11.32 -10.61
C MET A 281 19.09 -11.31 -9.73
N GLU A 282 19.33 -12.34 -8.91
CA GLU A 282 20.51 -12.47 -8.07
C GLU A 282 21.80 -12.52 -8.88
N ILE A 283 21.80 -13.20 -10.03
CA ILE A 283 22.96 -13.29 -10.94
C ILE A 283 23.23 -11.94 -11.65
N SER A 284 22.19 -11.09 -11.81
CA SER A 284 22.30 -9.81 -12.50
C SER A 284 22.68 -8.64 -11.59
N LEU A 285 22.79 -8.87 -10.27
CA LEU A 285 23.25 -7.92 -9.25
C LEU A 285 24.74 -8.10 -8.93
#